data_d951e806a2134bac8c6a8a16e6607b30
#
_entry.id   d951e806a2134bac8c6a8a16e6607b30
#
_cell.length_a   1.000
_cell.length_b   1.000
_cell.length_c   1.000
_cell.angle_alpha   90.00
_cell.angle_beta   90.00
_cell.angle_gamma   90.00
#
_symmetry.space_group_name_H-M   'P 1'
#
loop_
_entity.id
_entity.type
_entity.pdbx_description
1 polymer ?
#
loop_
_entity_poly.entity_id
_entity_poly.type
_entity_poly.pdbx_seq_one_letter_code
_entity_poly.pdbx_strand_id
1 'polypeptide(L)'
;GIVYTSSRGAAEDLDAFLRAAGINAAYYHGEMKADDRVRASDAFMSGQTDVLCATKAFGMGIDKPDIRFVIHYQITESIEQYWQEAGRGGRDGQDCQCVQLYDPPDIKIQKGFITRSYPKPLAVKKAYQDELSLGPLPWGGDARDIPMQRFYDDNAAILLKRFEDVGLIARVGEVM
;
A
#
# COMPACT_ATOMS: atom_id res chain seq x y z
N GLY A 1 -3.69 -18.10 10.11
CA GLY A 1 -4.00 -16.69 10.34
C GLY A 1 -3.21 -15.73 9.46
N ILE A 2 -3.49 -14.44 9.58
CA ILE A 2 -2.81 -13.40 8.77
C ILE A 2 -2.10 -12.43 9.71
N VAL A 3 -0.87 -12.04 9.35
CA VAL A 3 -0.15 -10.94 10.00
C VAL A 3 0.11 -9.84 8.96
N TYR A 4 -0.58 -8.72 9.12
CA TYR A 4 -0.44 -7.57 8.24
C TYR A 4 0.76 -6.70 8.65
N THR A 5 1.54 -6.30 7.66
CA THR A 5 2.72 -5.45 7.82
C THR A 5 2.64 -4.21 6.92
N SER A 6 3.29 -3.12 7.33
CA SER A 6 3.27 -1.85 6.60
C SER A 6 4.19 -1.83 5.37
N SER A 7 5.14 -2.76 5.27
CA SER A 7 6.11 -2.79 4.18
C SER A 7 6.44 -4.22 3.73
N ARG A 8 6.98 -4.33 2.51
CA ARG A 8 7.48 -5.59 1.94
C ARG A 8 8.54 -6.24 2.81
N GLY A 9 9.59 -5.47 3.13
CA GLY A 9 10.70 -5.96 3.94
C GLY A 9 10.22 -6.51 5.28
N ALA A 10 9.27 -5.82 5.94
CA ALA A 10 8.68 -6.31 7.18
C ALA A 10 7.92 -7.64 7.00
N ALA A 11 7.26 -7.85 5.85
CA ALA A 11 6.58 -9.11 5.58
C ALA A 11 7.58 -10.26 5.36
N GLU A 12 8.65 -10.01 4.61
CA GLU A 12 9.72 -10.98 4.35
C GLU A 12 10.51 -11.31 5.63
N ASP A 13 10.91 -10.29 6.39
CA ASP A 13 11.65 -10.45 7.65
C ASP A 13 10.82 -11.22 8.69
N LEU A 14 9.53 -10.92 8.78
CA LEU A 14 8.65 -11.61 9.72
C LEU A 14 8.42 -13.07 9.31
N ASP A 15 8.24 -13.36 8.02
CA ASP A 15 8.18 -14.73 7.51
C ASP A 15 9.45 -15.51 7.89
N ALA A 16 10.62 -14.94 7.60
CA ALA A 16 11.88 -15.55 7.93
C ALA A 16 12.02 -15.82 9.44
N PHE A 17 11.63 -14.87 10.27
CA PHE A 17 11.63 -15.01 11.73
C PHE A 17 10.70 -16.13 12.21
N LEU A 18 9.46 -16.17 11.72
CA LEU A 18 8.50 -17.19 12.09
C LEU A 18 8.93 -18.59 11.66
N ARG A 19 9.46 -18.71 10.46
CA ARG A 19 10.00 -19.99 9.95
C ARG A 19 11.21 -20.47 10.76
N ALA A 20 12.09 -19.56 11.16
CA ALA A 20 13.20 -19.88 12.05
C ALA A 20 12.75 -20.36 13.43
N ALA A 21 11.58 -19.90 13.89
CA ALA A 21 10.91 -20.34 15.11
C ALA A 21 10.09 -21.65 14.93
N GLY A 22 10.14 -22.28 13.75
CA GLY A 22 9.43 -23.53 13.44
C GLY A 22 7.96 -23.34 13.09
N ILE A 23 7.51 -22.11 12.84
CA ILE A 23 6.14 -21.81 12.40
C ILE A 23 6.09 -21.89 10.88
N ASN A 24 5.09 -22.60 10.36
CA ASN A 24 4.86 -22.72 8.93
C ASN A 24 4.24 -21.41 8.40
N ALA A 25 5.08 -20.53 7.88
CA ALA A 25 4.70 -19.21 7.39
C ALA A 25 5.08 -19.02 5.91
N ALA A 26 4.43 -18.05 5.28
CA ALA A 26 4.79 -17.52 3.98
C ALA A 26 4.56 -16.00 3.96
N TYR A 27 5.23 -15.29 3.06
CA TYR A 27 4.96 -13.86 2.85
C TYR A 27 4.19 -13.59 1.56
N TYR A 28 3.52 -12.42 1.52
CA TYR A 28 2.79 -11.96 0.35
C TYR A 28 2.83 -10.43 0.24
N HIS A 29 3.26 -9.91 -0.91
CA HIS A 29 3.21 -8.48 -1.23
C HIS A 29 3.12 -8.23 -2.74
N GLY A 30 2.76 -7.00 -3.14
CA GLY A 30 2.45 -6.64 -4.52
C GLY A 30 3.61 -6.75 -5.51
N GLU A 31 4.87 -6.69 -5.05
CA GLU A 31 6.05 -6.76 -5.92
C GLU A 31 6.59 -8.17 -6.15
N MET A 32 5.99 -9.19 -5.54
CA MET A 32 6.28 -10.58 -5.88
C MET A 32 5.91 -10.86 -7.34
N LYS A 33 6.63 -11.79 -7.97
CA LYS A 33 6.25 -12.30 -9.29
C LYS A 33 4.83 -12.91 -9.22
N ALA A 34 4.10 -12.82 -10.31
CA ALA A 34 2.71 -13.29 -10.36
C ALA A 34 2.56 -14.74 -9.90
N ASP A 35 3.45 -15.62 -10.38
CA ASP A 35 3.43 -17.04 -10.03
C ASP A 35 3.71 -17.30 -8.53
N ASP A 36 4.61 -16.50 -7.93
CA ASP A 36 4.92 -16.61 -6.50
C ASP A 36 3.74 -16.15 -5.64
N ARG A 37 3.03 -15.09 -6.07
CA ARG A 37 1.82 -14.63 -5.40
C ARG A 37 0.72 -15.68 -5.45
N VAL A 38 0.51 -16.29 -6.60
CA VAL A 38 -0.48 -17.38 -6.76
C VAL A 38 -0.12 -18.54 -5.83
N ARG A 39 1.14 -19.01 -5.85
CA ARG A 39 1.58 -20.11 -4.99
C ARG A 39 1.40 -19.80 -3.50
N ALA A 40 1.80 -18.62 -3.05
CA ALA A 40 1.66 -18.24 -1.64
C ALA A 40 0.18 -18.14 -1.23
N SER A 41 -0.65 -17.57 -2.09
CA SER A 41 -2.10 -17.48 -1.89
C SER A 41 -2.74 -18.87 -1.82
N ASP A 42 -2.47 -19.74 -2.79
CA ASP A 42 -3.06 -21.07 -2.86
C ASP A 42 -2.64 -21.96 -1.68
N ALA A 43 -1.36 -21.88 -1.29
CA ALA A 43 -0.85 -22.60 -0.12
C ALA A 43 -1.54 -22.14 1.18
N PHE A 44 -1.80 -20.83 1.33
CA PHE A 44 -2.55 -20.31 2.47
C PHE A 44 -4.03 -20.69 2.40
N MET A 45 -4.67 -20.54 1.25
CA MET A 45 -6.09 -20.88 1.08
C MET A 45 -6.36 -22.37 1.31
N SER A 46 -5.47 -23.25 0.87
CA SER A 46 -5.58 -24.71 1.08
C SER A 46 -5.19 -25.19 2.48
N GLY A 47 -4.67 -24.31 3.33
CA GLY A 47 -4.20 -24.68 4.67
C GLY A 47 -2.83 -25.34 4.70
N GLN A 48 -2.08 -25.32 3.59
CA GLN A 48 -0.68 -25.77 3.56
C GLN A 48 0.26 -24.78 4.28
N THR A 49 -0.15 -23.51 4.40
CA THR A 49 0.54 -22.48 5.16
C THR A 49 -0.36 -22.02 6.31
N ASP A 50 0.18 -21.99 7.52
CA ASP A 50 -0.58 -21.65 8.72
C ASP A 50 -0.65 -20.13 8.94
N VAL A 51 0.43 -19.41 8.62
CA VAL A 51 0.57 -17.97 8.84
C VAL A 51 0.99 -17.27 7.56
N LEU A 52 0.20 -16.28 7.14
CA LEU A 52 0.56 -15.43 6.01
C LEU A 52 1.01 -14.05 6.50
N CYS A 53 2.28 -13.69 6.30
CA CYS A 53 2.82 -12.36 6.54
C CYS A 53 2.58 -11.49 5.30
N ALA A 54 1.65 -10.55 5.36
CA ALA A 54 1.18 -9.86 4.18
C ALA A 54 1.17 -8.35 4.30
N THR A 55 1.38 -7.65 3.19
CA THR A 55 1.01 -6.24 3.08
C THR A 55 -0.47 -6.12 2.69
N LYS A 56 -1.00 -4.89 2.68
CA LYS A 56 -2.36 -4.60 2.21
C LYS A 56 -2.67 -5.10 0.78
N ALA A 57 -1.66 -5.52 0.03
CA ALA A 57 -1.85 -6.13 -1.29
C ALA A 57 -2.58 -7.49 -1.22
N PHE A 58 -2.52 -8.18 -0.07
CA PHE A 58 -3.29 -9.38 0.18
C PHE A 58 -4.64 -9.01 0.77
N GLY A 59 -5.65 -8.93 -0.05
CA GLY A 59 -6.93 -8.51 0.46
C GLY A 59 -8.07 -8.61 -0.52
N MET A 60 -7.94 -8.13 -1.73
CA MET A 60 -9.04 -8.18 -2.69
C MET A 60 -9.32 -9.63 -3.11
N GLY A 61 -10.57 -10.07 -2.93
CA GLY A 61 -11.02 -11.39 -3.38
C GLY A 61 -10.63 -12.57 -2.47
N ILE A 62 -10.04 -12.32 -1.29
CA ILE A 62 -9.71 -13.40 -0.35
C ILE A 62 -10.93 -13.74 0.48
N ASP A 63 -11.38 -14.98 0.35
CA ASP A 63 -12.52 -15.53 1.06
C ASP A 63 -12.18 -16.89 1.71
N LYS A 64 -11.23 -16.85 2.67
CA LYS A 64 -10.90 -18.00 3.51
C LYS A 64 -11.73 -17.93 4.79
N PRO A 65 -12.66 -18.86 5.02
CA PRO A 65 -13.60 -18.75 6.13
C PRO A 65 -12.96 -18.99 7.51
N ASP A 66 -11.95 -19.83 7.57
CA ASP A 66 -11.36 -20.36 8.81
C ASP A 66 -10.13 -19.60 9.31
N ILE A 67 -10.04 -18.29 9.06
CA ILE A 67 -8.99 -17.45 9.61
C ILE A 67 -9.25 -17.26 11.11
N ARG A 68 -8.32 -17.75 11.97
CA ARG A 68 -8.45 -17.75 13.42
C ARG A 68 -7.80 -16.57 14.10
N PHE A 69 -6.90 -15.86 13.42
CA PHE A 69 -6.36 -14.58 13.91
C PHE A 69 -5.99 -13.64 12.76
N VAL A 70 -6.14 -12.36 13.04
CA VAL A 70 -5.62 -11.27 12.23
C VAL A 70 -4.78 -10.38 13.14
N ILE A 71 -3.50 -10.29 12.85
CA ILE A 71 -2.55 -9.48 13.62
C ILE A 71 -2.08 -8.33 12.73
N HIS A 72 -2.16 -7.11 13.23
CA HIS A 72 -1.52 -5.95 12.62
C HIS A 72 -0.18 -5.72 13.33
N TYR A 73 0.92 -6.02 12.64
CA TYR A 73 2.28 -5.94 13.18
C TYR A 73 2.73 -4.49 13.40
N GLN A 74 2.20 -3.56 12.60
CA GLN A 74 2.30 -2.12 12.81
C GLN A 74 0.90 -1.50 12.76
N ILE A 75 0.78 -0.24 13.24
CA ILE A 75 -0.47 0.51 13.15
C ILE A 75 -0.92 0.63 11.69
N THR A 76 -2.19 0.34 11.42
CA THR A 76 -2.82 0.52 10.10
C THR A 76 -2.90 2.00 9.69
N GLU A 77 -2.95 2.26 8.39
CA GLU A 77 -3.02 3.62 7.84
C GLU A 77 -4.33 4.34 8.19
N SER A 78 -5.42 3.59 8.40
CA SER A 78 -6.72 4.12 8.78
C SER A 78 -7.56 3.08 9.53
N ILE A 79 -8.63 3.55 10.17
CA ILE A 79 -9.62 2.69 10.84
C ILE A 79 -10.35 1.83 9.80
N GLU A 80 -10.63 2.35 8.62
CA GLU A 80 -11.28 1.63 7.53
C GLU A 80 -10.43 0.46 7.07
N GLN A 81 -9.12 0.68 6.93
CA GLN A 81 -8.18 -0.40 6.58
C GLN A 81 -8.15 -1.48 7.67
N TYR A 82 -8.02 -1.07 8.95
CA TYR A 82 -8.09 -1.99 10.07
C TYR A 82 -9.35 -2.85 9.99
N TRP A 83 -10.50 -2.21 9.79
CA TRP A 83 -11.79 -2.90 9.73
C TRP A 83 -11.90 -3.88 8.56
N GLN A 84 -11.40 -3.49 7.39
CA GLN A 84 -11.40 -4.36 6.21
C GLN A 84 -10.47 -5.57 6.38
N GLU A 85 -9.34 -5.41 7.06
CA GLU A 85 -8.37 -6.47 7.32
C GLU A 85 -8.84 -7.38 8.46
N ALA A 86 -9.29 -6.82 9.58
CA ALA A 86 -9.85 -7.56 10.71
C ALA A 86 -11.11 -8.35 10.33
N GLY A 87 -11.97 -7.80 9.48
CA GLY A 87 -13.18 -8.45 8.97
C GLY A 87 -12.96 -9.66 8.06
N ARG A 88 -11.71 -10.09 7.87
CA ARG A 88 -11.40 -11.35 7.18
C ARG A 88 -11.42 -12.55 8.10
N GLY A 89 -11.32 -12.33 9.41
CA GLY A 89 -11.32 -13.40 10.40
C GLY A 89 -12.72 -13.92 10.70
N GLY A 90 -12.82 -15.21 11.01
CA GLY A 90 -14.03 -15.83 11.56
C GLY A 90 -15.26 -15.83 10.65
N ARG A 91 -15.09 -15.84 9.32
CA ARG A 91 -16.21 -15.80 8.37
C ARG A 91 -17.09 -17.07 8.40
N ASP A 92 -16.59 -18.12 9.00
CA ASP A 92 -17.34 -19.35 9.27
C ASP A 92 -18.17 -19.28 10.57
N GLY A 93 -18.21 -18.12 11.22
CA GLY A 93 -18.91 -17.91 12.48
C GLY A 93 -18.18 -18.41 13.73
N GLN A 94 -16.94 -18.89 13.58
CA GLN A 94 -16.10 -19.26 14.71
C GLN A 94 -15.27 -18.06 15.20
N ASP A 95 -14.83 -18.12 16.44
CA ASP A 95 -14.04 -17.06 17.05
C ASP A 95 -12.75 -16.78 16.27
N CYS A 96 -12.44 -15.50 16.12
CA CYS A 96 -11.21 -15.00 15.54
C CYS A 96 -10.62 -13.92 16.47
N GLN A 97 -9.32 -13.99 16.71
CA GLN A 97 -8.61 -12.97 17.45
C GLN A 97 -8.10 -11.89 16.51
N CYS A 98 -8.46 -10.63 16.81
CA CYS A 98 -7.91 -9.46 16.11
C CYS A 98 -6.99 -8.70 17.07
N VAL A 99 -5.71 -8.62 16.73
CA VAL A 99 -4.68 -8.01 17.58
C VAL A 99 -3.99 -6.92 16.82
N GLN A 100 -3.85 -5.75 17.40
CA GLN A 100 -2.98 -4.70 16.89
C GLN A 100 -1.78 -4.54 17.82
N LEU A 101 -0.59 -4.77 17.30
CA LEU A 101 0.64 -4.42 17.98
C LEU A 101 0.87 -2.91 17.85
N TYR A 102 1.44 -2.32 18.87
CA TYR A 102 1.73 -0.90 18.91
C TYR A 102 3.15 -0.66 19.42
N ASP A 103 3.93 0.02 18.62
CA ASP A 103 5.22 0.58 19.03
C ASP A 103 5.18 2.10 18.76
N PRO A 104 5.56 2.97 19.75
CA PRO A 104 5.60 4.42 19.56
C PRO A 104 6.32 4.91 18.29
N PRO A 105 7.42 4.31 17.81
CA PRO A 105 8.02 4.58 16.51
C PRO A 105 7.07 4.45 15.30
N ASP A 106 6.04 3.60 15.37
CA ASP A 106 5.10 3.39 14.26
C ASP A 106 4.34 4.66 13.89
N ILE A 107 4.15 5.58 14.84
CA ILE A 107 3.56 6.91 14.59
C ILE A 107 4.36 7.67 13.54
N LYS A 108 5.69 7.48 13.47
CA LYS A 108 6.52 8.13 12.45
C LYS A 108 6.22 7.59 11.05
N ILE A 109 5.94 6.30 10.94
CA ILE A 109 5.52 5.65 9.68
C ILE A 109 4.21 6.27 9.21
N GLN A 110 3.22 6.38 10.11
CA GLN A 110 1.91 6.96 9.80
C GLN A 110 2.02 8.45 9.41
N LYS A 111 2.82 9.24 10.15
CA LYS A 111 3.10 10.63 9.78
C LYS A 111 3.77 10.72 8.40
N GLY A 112 4.64 9.77 8.06
CA GLY A 112 5.24 9.67 6.73
C GLY A 112 4.19 9.46 5.63
N PHE A 113 3.25 8.53 5.81
CA PHE A 113 2.16 8.31 4.87
C PHE A 113 1.26 9.55 4.73
N ILE A 114 0.86 10.16 5.84
CA ILE A 114 0.06 11.40 5.82
C ILE A 114 0.80 12.53 5.08
N THR A 115 2.08 12.73 5.36
CA THR A 115 2.88 13.78 4.72
C THR A 115 3.01 13.55 3.21
N ARG A 116 3.14 12.29 2.78
CA ARG A 116 3.18 11.93 1.36
C ARG A 116 1.82 12.13 0.68
N SER A 117 0.73 11.70 1.34
CA SER A 117 -0.62 11.81 0.79
C SER A 117 -1.15 13.27 0.79
N TYR A 118 -0.67 14.08 1.71
CA TYR A 118 -1.10 15.48 1.89
C TYR A 118 0.12 16.42 1.92
N PRO A 119 0.71 16.71 0.76
CA PRO A 119 1.86 17.60 0.68
C PRO A 119 1.49 18.99 1.18
N LYS A 120 2.47 19.67 1.80
CA LYS A 120 2.25 21.01 2.36
C LYS A 120 1.80 21.97 1.26
N PRO A 121 0.86 22.90 1.53
CA PRO A 121 0.36 23.87 0.55
C PRO A 121 1.47 24.65 -0.17
N LEU A 122 2.55 24.96 0.55
CA LEU A 122 3.71 25.67 -0.02
C LEU A 122 4.44 24.82 -1.08
N ALA A 123 4.57 23.51 -0.87
CA ALA A 123 5.19 22.60 -1.84
C ALA A 123 4.33 22.50 -3.11
N VAL A 124 3.00 22.38 -2.94
CA VAL A 124 2.04 22.39 -4.05
C VAL A 124 2.14 23.69 -4.84
N LYS A 125 2.13 24.84 -4.15
CA LYS A 125 2.24 26.17 -4.78
C LYS A 125 3.56 26.32 -5.54
N LYS A 126 4.67 25.88 -4.95
CA LYS A 126 5.98 25.95 -5.60
C LYS A 126 6.01 25.09 -6.86
N ALA A 127 5.57 23.83 -6.79
CA ALA A 127 5.52 22.94 -7.95
C ALA A 127 4.66 23.52 -9.08
N TYR A 128 3.52 24.12 -8.75
CA TYR A 128 2.66 24.80 -9.73
C TYR A 128 3.34 26.04 -10.34
N GLN A 129 4.03 26.86 -9.54
CA GLN A 129 4.76 28.03 -10.04
C GLN A 129 5.94 27.62 -10.92
N ASP A 130 6.65 26.57 -10.56
CA ASP A 130 7.76 26.04 -11.37
C ASP A 130 7.26 25.60 -12.74
N GLU A 131 6.08 24.96 -12.82
CA GLU A 131 5.44 24.61 -14.09
C GLU A 131 5.00 25.84 -14.91
N LEU A 132 4.37 26.83 -14.27
CA LEU A 132 3.99 28.09 -14.94
C LEU A 132 5.20 28.86 -15.49
N SER A 133 6.35 28.80 -14.82
CA SER A 133 7.58 29.49 -15.24
C SER A 133 8.16 28.94 -16.54
N LEU A 134 7.77 27.76 -16.98
CA LEU A 134 8.20 27.18 -18.25
C LEU A 134 7.60 27.88 -19.49
N GLY A 135 6.73 28.87 -19.26
CA GLY A 135 6.08 29.64 -20.32
C GLY A 135 4.98 28.87 -21.07
N PRO A 136 4.24 29.52 -21.97
CA PRO A 136 3.23 28.85 -22.75
C PRO A 136 3.85 27.78 -23.64
N LEU A 137 3.07 26.72 -23.91
CA LEU A 137 3.49 25.67 -24.85
C LEU A 137 3.76 26.31 -26.22
N PRO A 138 4.95 26.11 -26.83
CA PRO A 138 5.14 26.49 -28.19
C PRO A 138 4.16 25.68 -29.03
N TRP A 139 3.25 26.29 -29.74
CA TRP A 139 2.31 25.70 -30.71
C TRP A 139 0.86 25.49 -30.29
N GLY A 140 0.31 25.90 -29.23
CA GLY A 140 -1.04 25.52 -28.91
C GLY A 140 -1.28 23.99 -28.91
N GLY A 141 -0.25 23.21 -28.74
CA GLY A 141 -0.29 21.76 -28.68
C GLY A 141 -0.73 21.29 -27.30
N ASP A 142 -1.48 20.23 -27.30
CA ASP A 142 -2.37 19.84 -26.20
C ASP A 142 -1.71 19.23 -24.98
N ALA A 143 -0.44 18.93 -24.96
CA ALA A 143 0.20 18.39 -23.77
C ALA A 143 1.71 18.64 -23.75
N ARG A 144 2.22 19.02 -22.59
CA ARG A 144 3.63 18.80 -22.27
C ARG A 144 3.76 17.45 -21.63
N ASP A 145 4.67 16.64 -22.15
CA ASP A 145 5.27 15.61 -21.33
C ASP A 145 6.03 16.29 -20.20
N ILE A 146 5.41 16.32 -19.02
CA ILE A 146 6.07 16.81 -17.82
C ILE A 146 6.96 15.67 -17.36
N PRO A 147 8.31 15.76 -17.49
CA PRO A 147 9.17 14.69 -17.03
C PRO A 147 8.98 14.53 -15.53
N MET A 148 8.55 13.36 -15.07
CA MET A 148 8.37 13.03 -13.66
C MET A 148 9.63 13.36 -12.82
N GLN A 149 10.80 13.37 -13.45
CA GLN A 149 12.09 13.75 -12.83
C GLN A 149 12.19 15.21 -12.41
N ARG A 150 11.29 16.09 -12.87
CA ARG A 150 11.26 17.50 -12.43
C ARG A 150 10.60 17.70 -11.07
N PHE A 151 9.77 16.77 -10.66
CA PHE A 151 9.24 16.75 -9.31
C PHE A 151 10.23 15.97 -8.45
N TYR A 152 11.22 16.63 -7.91
CA TYR A 152 12.36 16.08 -7.15
C TYR A 152 11.98 15.32 -5.88
N ASP A 153 10.73 14.92 -5.71
CA ASP A 153 10.23 14.29 -4.51
C ASP A 153 9.36 13.09 -4.87
N ASP A 154 9.41 12.05 -4.04
CA ASP A 154 8.55 10.85 -4.11
C ASP A 154 7.03 11.16 -4.17
N ASN A 155 6.67 12.43 -4.05
CA ASN A 155 5.30 12.96 -4.07
C ASN A 155 4.83 13.46 -5.45
N ALA A 156 5.65 13.38 -6.49
CA ALA A 156 5.30 13.93 -7.80
C ALA A 156 3.99 13.37 -8.35
N ALA A 157 3.81 12.05 -8.27
CA ALA A 157 2.59 11.40 -8.74
C ALA A 157 1.35 11.86 -7.96
N ILE A 158 1.50 12.11 -6.66
CA ILE A 158 0.42 12.60 -5.79
C ILE A 158 0.09 14.05 -6.12
N LEU A 159 1.10 14.89 -6.34
CA LEU A 159 0.91 16.29 -6.74
C LEU A 159 0.24 16.39 -8.09
N LEU A 160 0.67 15.62 -9.09
CA LEU A 160 0.05 15.57 -10.40
C LEU A 160 -1.42 15.15 -10.31
N LYS A 161 -1.72 14.11 -9.53
CA LYS A 161 -3.10 13.69 -9.30
C LYS A 161 -3.93 14.79 -8.65
N ARG A 162 -3.39 15.54 -7.68
CA ARG A 162 -4.09 16.67 -7.06
C ARG A 162 -4.33 17.82 -8.03
N PHE A 163 -3.39 18.11 -8.91
CA PHE A 163 -3.59 19.11 -9.96
C PHE A 163 -4.67 18.68 -10.96
N GLU A 164 -4.72 17.38 -11.26
CA GLU A 164 -5.75 16.78 -12.10
C GLU A 164 -7.13 16.87 -11.43
N ASP A 165 -7.23 16.50 -10.14
CA ASP A 165 -8.47 16.52 -9.36
C ASP A 165 -9.09 17.93 -9.26
N VAL A 166 -8.27 18.99 -9.27
CA VAL A 166 -8.73 20.38 -9.25
C VAL A 166 -8.80 21.03 -10.64
N GLY A 167 -8.58 20.26 -11.71
CA GLY A 167 -8.72 20.73 -13.08
C GLY A 167 -7.59 21.65 -13.58
N LEU A 168 -6.45 21.69 -12.90
CA LEU A 168 -5.27 22.47 -13.32
C LEU A 168 -4.47 21.80 -14.42
N ILE A 169 -4.54 20.48 -14.52
CA ILE A 169 -3.97 19.65 -15.58
C ILE A 169 -4.95 18.57 -16.00
N ALA A 170 -4.84 18.07 -17.19
CA ALA A 170 -5.58 16.91 -17.66
C ALA A 170 -4.61 15.85 -18.18
N ARG A 171 -4.91 14.56 -17.95
CA ARG A 171 -4.21 13.48 -18.65
C ARG A 171 -4.64 13.44 -20.08
N VAL A 172 -3.68 13.55 -20.97
CA VAL A 172 -3.89 13.19 -22.36
C VAL A 172 -3.71 11.68 -22.44
N GLY A 173 -4.72 10.98 -22.97
CA GLY A 173 -4.68 9.53 -23.10
C GLY A 173 -3.46 9.08 -23.89
N GLU A 174 -2.93 7.90 -23.57
CA GLU A 174 -1.90 7.26 -24.40
C GLU A 174 -2.45 7.16 -25.81
N VAL A 175 -1.78 7.86 -26.72
CA VAL A 175 -1.99 7.64 -28.16
C VAL A 175 -1.39 6.27 -28.44
N MET A 176 -2.25 5.27 -28.69
CA MET A 176 -1.83 3.97 -29.22
C MET A 176 -1.14 4.14 -30.58
#